data_2104a6dadcc725bae2ae4b4cd21ce735
#
_entry.id   2104a6dadcc725bae2ae4b4cd21ce735
#
_cell.length_a   1.000
_cell.length_b   1.000
_cell.length_c   1.000
_cell.angle_alpha   90.00
_cell.angle_beta   90.00
_cell.angle_gamma   90.00
#
_symmetry.space_group_name_H-M   'P 1'
#
loop_
_entity.id
_entity.type
_entity.pdbx_description
1 polymer ?
#
loop_
_entity_poly.entity_id
_entity_poly.type
_entity_poly.pdbx_seq_one_letter_code
_entity_poly.pdbx_strand_id
1 'polypeptide(L)'
;MNEPSRQIKRLCAVLCGLAIFTIGPSLLGNGADGFGLVKPAFADDDGDDGGDDGGDDGDDGDDGRGDDDDDADDDEDDRPGIGRSRTKTNFNNRNRPSRMERRRVAAPAPLRFARAELVGRDLTPAALARLTREGYVVLEQATLTEGRTVHRLRIPRRVTLAQARARVQAEAPQAAVDLNHYYRPNIGDSCGAGECLARRMIGWTPVNDNAQSCNSGGIRIGMIDTAINAKHDALAGSKVEVKRLAAATLPASGRQHGTAIAALLIGDADGRSPGLLPGAELIAVDTFHQRSGQGDVSDVYSLVKALDYLESRDVAIINMSLSGPANSVLESAVKRLAEEGIVLVAAAGNDGPKAKPVYPAAYPEVVAVTAVDRQKRAYRRAVRGPHIDLAAPGVDVWIAASVQGTRPRTGTSFAAPFVTAAIALARKNDPEARMEDILSRLTTTAEDLGAPGRDDTFGWGLLNPKGLCD
;
A
#
# COMPACT_ATOMS: atom_id res chain seq x y z
N MET A 1 10.47 -56.28 8.22
CA MET A 1 11.74 -56.01 8.94
C MET A 1 11.98 -54.53 8.82
N ASN A 2 11.44 -53.85 9.75
CA ASN A 2 11.85 -52.76 10.64
C ASN A 2 12.70 -51.66 10.04
N GLU A 3 12.05 -50.55 9.76
CA GLU A 3 12.63 -49.20 9.90
C GLU A 3 12.79 -48.85 11.38
N PRO A 4 13.77 -48.03 11.73
CA PRO A 4 13.62 -47.13 12.87
C PRO A 4 13.86 -45.65 12.53
N SER A 5 12.80 -44.87 12.79
CA SER A 5 12.73 -43.59 13.50
C SER A 5 13.90 -42.59 13.37
N ARG A 6 13.64 -41.52 12.64
CA ARG A 6 14.30 -40.21 12.80
C ARG A 6 13.62 -39.43 13.95
N GLN A 7 14.03 -39.69 15.16
CA GLN A 7 14.01 -38.73 16.28
C GLN A 7 15.34 -38.86 16.95
N ILE A 8 16.09 -37.76 17.04
CA ILE A 8 17.18 -37.42 17.95
C ILE A 8 18.09 -36.43 17.20
N LYS A 9 17.80 -35.16 17.36
CA LYS A 9 18.76 -34.05 17.31
C LYS A 9 18.10 -32.77 17.82
N ARG A 10 17.76 -32.75 19.10
CA ARG A 10 17.58 -31.54 19.89
C ARG A 10 17.90 -31.90 21.34
N LEU A 11 19.17 -31.91 21.65
CA LEU A 11 19.69 -31.83 23.04
C LEU A 11 21.22 -31.78 22.95
N CYS A 12 21.77 -30.56 23.03
CA CYS A 12 23.15 -30.29 23.47
C CYS A 12 23.49 -28.84 23.12
N ALA A 13 23.20 -27.93 24.03
CA ALA A 13 23.98 -26.70 24.24
C ALA A 13 23.42 -25.94 25.45
N VAL A 14 23.56 -26.50 26.62
CA VAL A 14 23.59 -25.78 27.89
C VAL A 14 24.66 -26.43 28.71
N LEU A 15 25.76 -25.75 28.88
CA LEU A 15 26.75 -25.82 29.98
C LEU A 15 28.12 -25.39 29.45
N CYS A 16 28.54 -24.22 29.89
CA CYS A 16 29.90 -23.82 30.28
C CYS A 16 30.09 -22.34 30.09
N GLY A 17 30.32 -21.65 31.22
CA GLY A 17 31.14 -20.52 31.30
C GLY A 17 30.78 -19.48 32.35
N LEU A 18 30.73 -19.84 33.63
CA LEU A 18 30.92 -18.87 34.73
C LEU A 18 32.40 -18.49 34.75
N ALA A 19 32.69 -17.22 34.52
CA ALA A 19 33.97 -16.61 34.93
C ALA A 19 33.69 -15.35 35.71
N ILE A 20 33.91 -15.46 36.98
CA ILE A 20 33.97 -14.40 38.00
C ILE A 20 35.27 -13.63 37.77
N PHE A 21 35.19 -12.29 37.62
CA PHE A 21 36.33 -11.41 37.89
C PHE A 21 35.93 -10.30 38.84
N THR A 22 36.65 -10.26 39.92
CA THR A 22 36.58 -9.38 41.07
C THR A 22 37.26 -8.02 40.83
N ILE A 23 36.59 -7.01 41.20
CA ILE A 23 36.87 -5.74 41.90
C ILE A 23 38.32 -5.26 42.05
N GLY A 24 38.56 -4.02 41.70
CA GLY A 24 39.58 -3.14 42.29
C GLY A 24 39.36 -1.68 41.88
N PRO A 25 39.32 -0.74 42.83
CA PRO A 25 39.06 0.68 42.55
C PRO A 25 40.36 1.53 42.50
N SER A 26 40.41 2.51 41.63
CA SER A 26 41.37 3.64 41.80
C SER A 26 40.86 4.84 41.00
N LEU A 27 40.39 5.87 41.68
CA LEU A 27 40.95 7.20 41.93
C LEU A 27 41.12 8.16 40.74
N LEU A 28 40.25 9.18 40.77
CA LEU A 28 40.50 10.63 40.55
C LEU A 28 41.12 11.13 39.22
N GLY A 29 40.35 11.96 38.53
CA GLY A 29 40.81 12.90 37.52
C GLY A 29 39.70 13.85 37.10
N ASN A 30 39.74 15.07 37.61
CA ASN A 30 38.90 16.22 37.24
C ASN A 30 39.08 16.61 35.78
N GLY A 31 37.99 16.93 35.10
CA GLY A 31 37.99 17.63 33.82
C GLY A 31 36.55 18.01 33.46
N ALA A 32 36.17 19.22 33.81
CA ALA A 32 34.95 19.87 33.38
C ALA A 32 35.06 20.20 31.89
N ASP A 33 34.10 19.80 31.10
CA ASP A 33 33.63 20.59 29.95
C ASP A 33 32.25 20.11 29.55
N GLY A 34 31.35 21.10 29.43
CA GLY A 34 29.91 20.89 29.27
C GLY A 34 29.51 20.38 27.92
N PHE A 35 28.60 19.41 27.92
CA PHE A 35 27.73 19.15 26.81
C PHE A 35 26.30 19.35 27.26
N GLY A 36 25.68 20.37 26.64
CA GLY A 36 24.30 20.74 26.88
C GLY A 36 23.32 19.60 26.49
N LEU A 37 22.50 19.27 27.46
CA LEU A 37 21.31 18.47 27.26
C LEU A 37 20.34 19.23 26.36
N VAL A 38 20.18 18.78 25.12
CA VAL A 38 19.07 19.19 24.26
C VAL A 38 17.84 18.41 24.74
N LYS A 39 16.91 19.10 25.36
CA LYS A 39 15.58 18.61 25.67
C LYS A 39 14.81 18.43 24.33
N PRO A 40 14.06 17.35 24.10
CA PRO A 40 13.12 17.29 23.00
C PRO A 40 11.98 18.28 23.29
N ALA A 41 11.76 19.20 22.35
CA ALA A 41 10.61 20.08 22.35
C ALA A 41 9.37 19.26 21.99
N PHE A 42 8.49 19.11 22.95
CA PHE A 42 7.09 18.77 22.69
C PHE A 42 6.44 20.04 22.12
N ALA A 43 5.97 19.96 20.89
CA ALA A 43 5.03 20.94 20.35
C ALA A 43 3.64 20.35 20.57
N ASP A 44 2.97 20.85 21.57
CA ASP A 44 1.51 20.84 21.69
C ASP A 44 1.01 21.80 20.59
N ASP A 45 0.13 21.34 19.74
CA ASP A 45 -0.66 22.18 18.85
C ASP A 45 -2.12 21.73 18.94
N ASP A 46 -2.76 22.21 20.00
CA ASP A 46 -4.19 22.38 20.10
C ASP A 46 -4.52 23.74 19.49
N GLY A 47 -5.22 23.75 18.38
CA GLY A 47 -5.72 24.95 17.73
C GLY A 47 -7.06 24.64 17.08
N ASP A 48 -8.10 24.75 17.89
CA ASP A 48 -9.47 24.96 17.48
C ASP A 48 -9.67 26.39 16.95
N ASP A 49 -10.77 26.49 16.18
CA ASP A 49 -11.58 27.69 15.84
C ASP A 49 -11.15 28.47 14.60
N GLY A 50 -12.02 28.49 13.60
CA GLY A 50 -13.22 29.34 13.57
C GLY A 50 -12.88 30.72 13.04
N GLY A 51 -13.48 31.13 11.96
CA GLY A 51 -13.43 32.53 11.58
C GLY A 51 -13.68 32.72 10.07
N ASP A 52 -14.85 33.14 9.85
CA ASP A 52 -15.52 33.67 8.66
C ASP A 52 -14.83 34.91 8.08
N ASP A 53 -15.42 35.26 6.91
CA ASP A 53 -15.47 36.59 6.27
C ASP A 53 -14.29 36.92 5.34
N GLY A 54 -14.58 37.07 4.05
CA GLY A 54 -15.35 38.14 3.49
C GLY A 54 -14.47 39.08 2.71
N GLY A 55 -14.91 39.52 1.55
CA GLY A 55 -14.42 40.71 0.86
C GLY A 55 -13.58 40.38 -0.38
N ASP A 56 -14.11 40.46 -1.49
CA ASP A 56 -14.53 41.56 -2.36
C ASP A 56 -13.37 42.22 -3.13
N ASP A 57 -13.66 42.30 -4.40
CA ASP A 57 -13.38 43.41 -5.31
C ASP A 57 -12.01 43.56 -6.00
N GLY A 58 -12.18 43.81 -7.31
CA GLY A 58 -11.29 44.60 -8.14
C GLY A 58 -10.86 43.82 -9.39
N ASP A 59 -11.55 43.88 -10.42
CA ASP A 59 -11.78 44.85 -11.50
C ASP A 59 -10.51 45.27 -12.23
N ASP A 60 -10.78 45.43 -13.54
CA ASP A 60 -10.04 46.16 -14.56
C ASP A 60 -8.86 45.47 -15.23
N GLY A 61 -9.00 45.28 -16.49
CA GLY A 61 -8.98 46.12 -17.65
C GLY A 61 -7.95 45.54 -18.60
N ASP A 62 -8.27 45.30 -19.72
CA ASP A 62 -8.45 46.09 -20.96
C ASP A 62 -7.34 45.86 -21.99
N ASP A 63 -7.81 45.70 -23.20
CA ASP A 63 -7.21 46.12 -24.49
C ASP A 63 -6.05 45.34 -25.14
N GLY A 64 -6.37 45.09 -26.42
CA GLY A 64 -5.37 45.05 -27.49
C GLY A 64 -5.66 44.05 -28.61
N ARG A 65 -6.55 44.28 -29.49
CA ARG A 65 -6.44 44.62 -30.94
C ARG A 65 -5.21 44.14 -31.68
N GLY A 66 -5.52 43.61 -32.86
CA GLY A 66 -4.66 43.47 -34.03
C GLY A 66 -5.10 42.26 -34.82
N ASP A 67 -6.03 42.37 -35.71
CA ASP A 67 -5.94 42.76 -37.14
C ASP A 67 -4.95 41.93 -37.92
N ASP A 68 -5.56 41.41 -38.89
CA ASP A 68 -5.41 41.44 -40.38
C ASP A 68 -4.87 40.13 -40.95
N ASP A 69 -5.56 39.64 -41.84
CA ASP A 69 -5.68 39.68 -43.29
C ASP A 69 -5.48 38.36 -44.00
N ASP A 70 -6.46 38.09 -44.85
CA ASP A 70 -6.44 37.72 -46.27
C ASP A 70 -5.87 36.38 -46.74
N ASP A 71 -6.61 35.61 -47.46
CA ASP A 71 -6.92 35.56 -48.90
C ASP A 71 -7.63 34.23 -49.22
N ALA A 72 -8.75 34.29 -49.78
CA ALA A 72 -9.28 34.09 -51.13
C ALA A 72 -8.68 32.91 -51.93
N ASP A 73 -9.54 32.07 -52.45
CA ASP A 73 -9.91 31.85 -53.84
C ASP A 73 -10.78 30.61 -54.01
N ASP A 74 -11.98 30.88 -54.53
CA ASP A 74 -12.63 30.44 -55.75
C ASP A 74 -12.59 28.93 -56.10
N ASP A 75 -13.78 28.35 -56.30
CA ASP A 75 -14.33 28.05 -57.61
C ASP A 75 -15.77 27.49 -57.57
N GLU A 76 -16.55 27.97 -58.48
CA GLU A 76 -17.94 27.74 -58.86
C GLU A 76 -18.21 26.27 -59.27
N ASP A 77 -19.49 25.82 -59.13
CA ASP A 77 -20.35 25.52 -60.24
C ASP A 77 -21.79 25.11 -59.86
N ASP A 78 -22.71 25.90 -60.38
CA ASP A 78 -23.99 25.69 -61.06
C ASP A 78 -25.04 24.63 -60.65
N ARG A 79 -26.16 25.21 -60.08
CA ARG A 79 -27.62 25.23 -60.46
C ARG A 79 -28.43 23.92 -60.68
N PRO A 80 -29.80 23.97 -60.67
CA PRO A 80 -30.74 24.94 -60.10
C PRO A 80 -31.93 24.33 -59.32
N GLY A 81 -32.54 25.16 -58.57
CA GLY A 81 -33.78 25.29 -57.90
C GLY A 81 -35.00 24.40 -58.10
N ILE A 82 -35.79 24.36 -57.05
CA ILE A 82 -37.27 24.44 -57.06
C ILE A 82 -37.70 24.97 -55.67
N GLY A 83 -38.39 26.10 -55.74
CA GLY A 83 -38.97 26.72 -54.58
C GLY A 83 -40.17 25.99 -54.01
N ARG A 84 -40.32 26.02 -52.71
CA ARG A 84 -41.63 26.00 -52.04
C ARG A 84 -41.59 26.84 -50.78
N SER A 85 -42.33 27.90 -50.83
CA SER A 85 -42.83 28.71 -49.74
C SER A 85 -43.43 27.86 -48.63
N ARG A 86 -42.96 28.07 -47.39
CA ARG A 86 -43.76 27.72 -46.21
C ARG A 86 -43.54 28.73 -45.09
N THR A 87 -44.57 29.45 -44.88
CA THR A 87 -45.07 30.21 -43.72
C THR A 87 -44.28 29.99 -42.43
N LYS A 88 -43.78 31.13 -41.92
CA LYS A 88 -43.28 31.26 -40.55
C LYS A 88 -44.47 31.19 -39.58
N THR A 89 -44.62 30.09 -38.86
CA THR A 89 -45.42 30.05 -37.64
C THR A 89 -44.50 30.24 -36.45
N ASN A 90 -44.62 31.40 -35.84
CA ASN A 90 -44.03 31.73 -34.57
C ASN A 90 -44.67 30.86 -33.47
N PHE A 91 -44.03 29.79 -33.03
CA PHE A 91 -44.34 29.14 -31.76
C PHE A 91 -43.49 29.75 -30.64
N ASN A 92 -44.09 30.69 -29.91
CA ASN A 92 -43.63 31.14 -28.60
C ASN A 92 -43.64 29.93 -27.65
N ASN A 93 -42.51 29.24 -27.48
CA ASN A 93 -42.35 28.24 -26.43
C ASN A 93 -41.69 28.90 -25.22
N ARG A 94 -42.50 29.66 -24.47
CA ARG A 94 -42.20 30.08 -23.12
C ARG A 94 -42.60 28.92 -22.18
N ASN A 95 -41.78 27.88 -22.05
CA ASN A 95 -41.76 26.98 -20.91
C ASN A 95 -40.61 25.98 -21.13
N ARG A 96 -39.38 26.46 -21.10
CA ARG A 96 -38.27 25.58 -20.71
C ARG A 96 -38.13 25.69 -19.19
N PRO A 97 -38.35 24.65 -18.44
CA PRO A 97 -37.98 24.63 -17.02
C PRO A 97 -36.48 24.93 -16.93
N SER A 98 -36.16 25.97 -16.17
CA SER A 98 -34.80 26.29 -15.77
C SER A 98 -34.10 25.00 -15.33
N ARG A 99 -32.96 24.75 -15.94
CA ARG A 99 -32.03 23.70 -15.51
C ARG A 99 -31.68 23.99 -14.04
N MET A 100 -32.43 23.41 -13.11
CA MET A 100 -32.04 23.39 -11.71
C MET A 100 -30.65 22.79 -11.71
N GLU A 101 -29.65 23.59 -11.49
CA GLU A 101 -28.33 23.13 -11.07
C GLU A 101 -28.56 22.27 -9.84
N ARG A 102 -28.55 20.94 -10.04
CA ARG A 102 -28.41 20.01 -8.94
C ARG A 102 -27.05 20.34 -8.36
N ARG A 103 -27.04 21.13 -7.31
CA ARG A 103 -25.91 21.32 -6.44
C ARG A 103 -25.47 19.88 -6.10
N ARG A 104 -24.38 19.41 -6.69
CA ARG A 104 -23.74 18.15 -6.33
C ARG A 104 -23.34 18.32 -4.86
N VAL A 105 -24.16 17.78 -3.96
CA VAL A 105 -23.77 17.65 -2.57
C VAL A 105 -22.47 16.83 -2.62
N ALA A 106 -21.38 17.46 -2.24
CA ALA A 106 -20.09 16.77 -2.16
C ALA A 106 -20.28 15.54 -1.29
N ALA A 107 -19.86 14.38 -1.80
CA ALA A 107 -19.92 13.16 -1.02
C ALA A 107 -19.13 13.40 0.29
N PRO A 108 -19.64 12.96 1.43
CA PRO A 108 -18.93 13.14 2.70
C PRO A 108 -17.54 12.51 2.61
N ALA A 109 -16.55 13.19 3.17
CA ALA A 109 -15.18 12.69 3.20
C ALA A 109 -15.15 11.27 3.79
N PRO A 110 -14.38 10.35 3.19
CA PRO A 110 -14.33 8.96 3.64
C PRO A 110 -13.80 8.88 5.08
N LEU A 111 -14.44 8.08 5.91
CA LEU A 111 -14.00 7.86 7.29
C LEU A 111 -12.58 7.26 7.30
N ARG A 112 -11.72 7.80 8.13
CA ARG A 112 -10.33 7.33 8.29
C ARG A 112 -10.18 6.22 9.31
N PHE A 113 -11.12 6.08 10.25
CA PHE A 113 -11.11 5.08 11.33
C PHE A 113 -12.52 4.72 11.76
N ALA A 114 -12.67 3.61 12.45
CA ALA A 114 -13.94 3.17 13.03
C ALA A 114 -14.35 4.10 14.18
N ARG A 115 -15.57 4.61 14.09
CA ARG A 115 -16.13 5.45 15.17
C ARG A 115 -16.28 4.62 16.44
N ALA A 116 -15.71 5.09 17.55
CA ALA A 116 -15.79 4.46 18.87
C ALA A 116 -15.07 3.10 19.01
N GLU A 117 -14.02 2.84 18.23
CA GLU A 117 -13.21 1.62 18.36
C GLU A 117 -11.71 1.92 18.51
N LEU A 118 -11.06 1.12 19.36
CA LEU A 118 -9.61 1.04 19.50
C LEU A 118 -9.14 -0.38 19.13
N VAL A 119 -7.89 -0.48 18.73
CA VAL A 119 -7.16 -1.75 18.63
C VAL A 119 -6.04 -1.73 19.66
N GLY A 120 -5.95 -2.82 20.45
CA GLY A 120 -4.88 -3.00 21.41
C GLY A 120 -4.21 -4.35 21.21
N ARG A 121 -2.87 -4.38 21.13
CA ARG A 121 -2.09 -5.61 21.09
C ARG A 121 -1.44 -5.85 22.44
N ASP A 122 -1.46 -7.11 22.87
CA ASP A 122 -0.85 -7.59 24.13
C ASP A 122 -1.45 -6.96 25.41
N LEU A 123 -2.76 -6.72 25.37
CA LEU A 123 -3.50 -6.32 26.56
C LEU A 123 -3.63 -7.51 27.53
N THR A 124 -3.20 -7.33 28.77
CA THR A 124 -3.30 -8.39 29.78
C THR A 124 -4.77 -8.66 30.18
N PRO A 125 -5.10 -9.90 30.59
CA PRO A 125 -6.45 -10.21 31.12
C PRO A 125 -6.87 -9.31 32.28
N ALA A 126 -5.92 -8.91 33.13
CA ALA A 126 -6.17 -8.01 34.24
C ALA A 126 -6.52 -6.59 33.78
N ALA A 127 -5.82 -6.06 32.78
CA ALA A 127 -6.12 -4.78 32.15
C ALA A 127 -7.50 -4.80 31.47
N LEU A 128 -7.79 -5.84 30.69
CA LEU A 128 -9.09 -6.01 30.06
C LEU A 128 -10.24 -6.08 31.06
N ALA A 129 -10.06 -6.80 32.17
CA ALA A 129 -11.06 -6.88 33.22
C ALA A 129 -11.32 -5.52 33.89
N ARG A 130 -10.28 -4.66 34.06
CA ARG A 130 -10.46 -3.30 34.60
C ARG A 130 -11.17 -2.41 33.58
N LEU A 131 -10.73 -2.41 32.33
CA LEU A 131 -11.35 -1.63 31.27
C LEU A 131 -12.81 -2.02 31.03
N THR A 132 -13.16 -3.32 31.12
CA THR A 132 -14.55 -3.78 31.00
C THR A 132 -15.43 -3.21 32.11
N ARG A 133 -14.92 -3.12 33.34
CA ARG A 133 -15.66 -2.46 34.45
C ARG A 133 -15.88 -0.96 34.24
N GLU A 134 -15.01 -0.31 33.44
CA GLU A 134 -15.16 1.08 33.03
C GLU A 134 -16.04 1.27 31.77
N GLY A 135 -16.63 0.18 31.29
CA GLY A 135 -17.57 0.21 30.15
C GLY A 135 -16.96 0.01 28.76
N TYR A 136 -15.69 -0.37 28.68
CA TYR A 136 -15.13 -0.88 27.42
C TYR A 136 -15.71 -2.26 27.13
N VAL A 137 -15.93 -2.52 25.85
CA VAL A 137 -16.46 -3.82 25.39
C VAL A 137 -15.48 -4.45 24.42
N VAL A 138 -15.01 -5.64 24.71
CA VAL A 138 -14.21 -6.44 23.76
C VAL A 138 -15.16 -6.90 22.65
N LEU A 139 -14.98 -6.34 21.44
CA LEU A 139 -15.76 -6.68 20.27
C LEU A 139 -15.24 -7.96 19.62
N GLU A 140 -13.92 -8.09 19.58
CA GLU A 140 -13.23 -9.22 18.98
C GLU A 140 -11.85 -9.40 19.61
N GLN A 141 -11.40 -10.63 19.68
CA GLN A 141 -10.08 -11.01 20.14
C GLN A 141 -9.53 -12.09 19.22
N ALA A 142 -8.24 -11.99 18.88
CA ALA A 142 -7.52 -13.05 18.21
C ALA A 142 -6.23 -13.35 18.99
N THR A 143 -5.88 -14.63 19.03
CA THR A 143 -4.55 -15.07 19.47
C THR A 143 -3.66 -15.10 18.25
N LEU A 144 -2.54 -14.40 18.34
CA LEU A 144 -1.50 -14.32 17.34
C LEU A 144 -0.45 -15.39 17.60
N THR A 145 0.51 -15.50 16.70
CA THR A 145 1.70 -16.37 16.86
C THR A 145 2.39 -16.10 18.19
N GLU A 146 2.99 -17.11 18.80
CA GLU A 146 3.64 -17.07 20.10
C GLU A 146 2.73 -16.70 21.29
N GLY A 147 1.42 -16.88 21.14
CA GLY A 147 0.45 -16.63 22.22
C GLY A 147 0.16 -15.15 22.47
N ARG A 148 0.65 -14.25 21.62
CA ARG A 148 0.28 -12.83 21.67
C ARG A 148 -1.19 -12.64 21.34
N THR A 149 -1.75 -11.48 21.69
CA THR A 149 -3.17 -11.21 21.49
C THR A 149 -3.40 -9.86 20.83
N VAL A 150 -4.41 -9.77 19.98
CA VAL A 150 -4.93 -8.51 19.48
C VAL A 150 -6.42 -8.40 19.82
N HIS A 151 -6.82 -7.23 20.29
CA HIS A 151 -8.17 -6.97 20.75
C HIS A 151 -8.76 -5.77 20.00
N ARG A 152 -10.01 -5.89 19.57
CA ARG A 152 -10.82 -4.79 19.09
C ARG A 152 -11.78 -4.37 20.20
N LEU A 153 -11.66 -3.13 20.68
CA LEU A 153 -12.39 -2.60 21.82
C LEU A 153 -13.36 -1.50 21.37
N ARG A 154 -14.61 -1.57 21.80
CA ARG A 154 -15.52 -0.44 21.74
C ARG A 154 -15.37 0.40 23.01
N ILE A 155 -15.21 1.72 22.82
CA ILE A 155 -15.09 2.67 23.92
C ILE A 155 -16.42 2.95 24.59
N PRO A 156 -16.43 3.38 25.87
CA PRO A 156 -17.64 3.78 26.58
C PRO A 156 -18.35 4.96 25.90
N ARG A 157 -19.67 5.04 26.07
CA ARG A 157 -20.44 6.21 25.60
C ARG A 157 -19.95 7.47 26.31
N ARG A 158 -19.88 8.60 25.56
CA ARG A 158 -19.44 9.91 26.05
C ARG A 158 -17.95 10.05 26.35
N VAL A 159 -17.12 9.07 25.99
CA VAL A 159 -15.65 9.14 26.02
C VAL A 159 -15.16 9.38 24.61
N THR A 160 -14.25 10.34 24.42
CA THR A 160 -13.62 10.56 23.11
C THR A 160 -12.59 9.48 22.82
N LEU A 161 -12.27 9.26 21.54
CA LEU A 161 -11.26 8.29 21.15
C LEU A 161 -9.87 8.62 21.75
N ALA A 162 -9.52 9.90 21.81
CA ALA A 162 -8.25 10.35 22.41
C ALA A 162 -8.19 10.02 23.92
N GLN A 163 -9.24 10.33 24.67
CA GLN A 163 -9.33 10.01 26.10
C GLN A 163 -9.30 8.49 26.34
N ALA A 164 -10.02 7.73 25.50
CA ALA A 164 -10.06 6.28 25.60
C ALA A 164 -8.69 5.67 25.31
N ARG A 165 -7.98 6.12 24.26
CA ARG A 165 -6.63 5.68 23.94
C ARG A 165 -5.67 5.93 25.09
N ALA A 166 -5.67 7.16 25.63
CA ALA A 166 -4.82 7.52 26.78
C ALA A 166 -5.14 6.66 28.01
N ARG A 167 -6.42 6.39 28.27
CA ARG A 167 -6.84 5.53 29.39
C ARG A 167 -6.38 4.09 29.24
N VAL A 168 -6.55 3.49 28.04
CA VAL A 168 -6.10 2.12 27.76
C VAL A 168 -4.58 2.02 27.83
N GLN A 169 -3.85 3.01 27.28
CA GLN A 169 -2.39 3.07 27.34
C GLN A 169 -1.88 3.20 28.79
N ALA A 170 -2.54 4.00 29.63
CA ALA A 170 -2.19 4.11 31.06
C ALA A 170 -2.45 2.81 31.83
N GLU A 171 -3.47 2.05 31.43
CA GLU A 171 -3.80 0.77 32.05
C GLU A 171 -2.86 -0.36 31.63
N ALA A 172 -2.34 -0.29 30.41
CA ALA A 172 -1.44 -1.28 29.83
C ALA A 172 -0.25 -0.57 29.14
N PRO A 173 0.72 -0.05 29.91
CA PRO A 173 1.83 0.77 29.34
C PRO A 173 2.71 0.05 28.33
N GLN A 174 2.76 -1.28 28.38
CA GLN A 174 3.56 -2.12 27.47
C GLN A 174 2.77 -2.56 26.21
N ALA A 175 1.47 -2.33 26.18
CA ALA A 175 0.62 -2.68 25.04
C ALA A 175 0.72 -1.62 23.94
N ALA A 176 0.68 -2.04 22.70
CA ALA A 176 0.46 -1.11 21.58
C ALA A 176 -1.05 -0.85 21.45
N VAL A 177 -1.46 0.43 21.53
CA VAL A 177 -2.86 0.85 21.49
C VAL A 177 -3.06 2.01 20.54
N ASP A 178 -3.98 1.86 19.58
CA ASP A 178 -4.32 2.94 18.66
C ASP A 178 -5.78 2.85 18.18
N LEU A 179 -6.21 3.82 17.36
CA LEU A 179 -7.50 3.83 16.69
C LEU A 179 -7.59 2.65 15.70
N ASN A 180 -8.79 2.13 15.48
CA ASN A 180 -9.04 1.15 14.43
C ASN A 180 -9.15 1.88 13.07
N HIS A 181 -7.99 2.20 12.46
CA HIS A 181 -7.90 2.92 11.21
C HIS A 181 -8.32 2.08 10.01
N TYR A 182 -8.88 2.72 8.97
CA TYR A 182 -9.19 2.10 7.70
C TYR A 182 -8.07 2.30 6.68
N TYR A 183 -7.70 1.21 6.01
CA TYR A 183 -6.78 1.17 4.89
C TYR A 183 -7.57 0.86 3.61
N ARG A 184 -7.12 1.38 2.48
CA ARG A 184 -7.77 1.22 1.18
C ARG A 184 -6.79 0.67 0.16
N PRO A 185 -7.27 -0.12 -0.83
CA PRO A 185 -6.44 -0.48 -1.97
C PRO A 185 -6.11 0.79 -2.77
N ASN A 186 -4.86 0.90 -3.22
CA ASN A 186 -4.39 2.04 -3.98
C ASN A 186 -4.77 1.90 -5.47
N ILE A 187 -5.99 2.25 -5.83
CA ILE A 187 -6.52 2.16 -7.20
C ILE A 187 -6.30 3.50 -7.90
N GLY A 188 -5.61 3.48 -9.06
CA GLY A 188 -5.47 4.62 -9.95
C GLY A 188 -6.41 4.57 -11.16
N ASP A 189 -6.48 5.66 -11.92
CA ASP A 189 -7.31 5.79 -13.13
C ASP A 189 -6.76 4.94 -14.29
N SER A 190 -7.64 4.47 -15.21
CA SER A 190 -7.29 3.61 -16.35
C SER A 190 -6.96 4.43 -17.61
N CYS A 191 -5.93 4.02 -18.36
CA CYS A 191 -5.59 4.54 -19.70
C CYS A 191 -5.13 3.41 -20.65
N GLY A 192 -5.25 3.63 -21.98
CA GLY A 192 -5.26 2.57 -23.01
C GLY A 192 -3.94 1.92 -23.46
N ALA A 193 -4.11 0.84 -24.11
CA ALA A 193 -3.33 -0.13 -24.95
C ALA A 193 -1.79 -0.19 -24.92
N GLY A 194 -1.23 -1.30 -24.37
CA GLY A 194 0.17 -1.67 -24.49
C GLY A 194 0.55 -2.95 -23.74
N GLU A 195 0.45 -4.12 -24.38
CA GLU A 195 0.81 -5.40 -23.75
C GLU A 195 2.30 -5.46 -23.36
N CYS A 196 2.62 -5.88 -22.14
CA CYS A 196 3.97 -6.17 -21.63
C CYS A 196 5.02 -5.04 -21.70
N LEU A 197 4.63 -3.79 -21.97
CA LEU A 197 5.57 -2.65 -22.03
C LEU A 197 6.26 -2.40 -20.69
N ALA A 198 5.54 -2.57 -19.59
CA ALA A 198 6.05 -2.38 -18.23
C ALA A 198 7.30 -3.24 -17.94
N ARG A 199 7.27 -4.52 -18.33
CA ARG A 199 8.39 -5.45 -18.15
C ARG A 199 9.57 -5.11 -19.03
N ARG A 200 9.31 -4.82 -20.33
CA ARG A 200 10.35 -4.44 -21.28
C ARG A 200 11.07 -3.17 -20.85
N MET A 201 10.35 -2.21 -20.26
CA MET A 201 10.91 -0.94 -19.81
C MET A 201 12.05 -1.12 -18.80
N ILE A 202 11.91 -2.10 -17.91
CA ILE A 202 12.93 -2.41 -16.91
C ILE A 202 13.79 -3.61 -17.28
N GLY A 203 13.62 -4.18 -18.49
CA GLY A 203 14.38 -5.35 -18.89
C GLY A 203 14.06 -6.62 -18.11
N TRP A 204 12.82 -6.75 -17.61
CA TRP A 204 12.40 -7.96 -16.89
C TRP A 204 12.45 -9.18 -17.81
N THR A 205 13.37 -10.09 -17.52
CA THR A 205 13.48 -11.36 -18.25
C THR A 205 12.33 -12.27 -17.84
N PRO A 206 11.59 -12.85 -18.80
CA PRO A 206 10.57 -13.83 -18.47
C PRO A 206 11.19 -14.99 -17.68
N VAL A 207 10.63 -15.25 -16.52
CA VAL A 207 10.97 -16.43 -15.74
C VAL A 207 10.33 -17.63 -16.42
N ASN A 208 11.13 -18.60 -16.86
CA ASN A 208 10.63 -19.86 -17.38
C ASN A 208 11.25 -21.02 -16.57
N ASP A 209 10.50 -22.09 -16.39
CA ASP A 209 10.92 -23.24 -15.58
C ASP A 209 12.12 -23.99 -16.16
N ASN A 210 12.52 -23.69 -17.42
CA ASN A 210 13.64 -24.33 -18.12
C ASN A 210 14.96 -23.55 -17.98
N ALA A 211 14.92 -22.31 -17.49
CA ALA A 211 16.13 -21.53 -17.22
C ALA A 211 16.61 -21.83 -15.79
N GLN A 212 17.78 -22.45 -15.67
CA GLN A 212 18.35 -22.80 -14.36
C GLN A 212 18.55 -21.60 -13.42
N SER A 213 18.74 -20.41 -13.95
CA SER A 213 19.03 -19.18 -13.21
C SER A 213 17.79 -18.36 -12.83
N CYS A 214 16.65 -18.53 -13.50
CA CYS A 214 15.45 -17.70 -13.27
C CYS A 214 14.19 -18.52 -13.03
N ASN A 215 14.30 -19.60 -12.25
CA ASN A 215 13.15 -20.40 -11.86
C ASN A 215 12.49 -19.80 -10.61
N SER A 216 11.18 -19.54 -10.66
CA SER A 216 10.40 -19.03 -9.52
C SER A 216 9.82 -20.13 -8.63
N GLY A 217 10.00 -21.41 -8.98
CA GLY A 217 9.53 -22.53 -8.15
C GLY A 217 10.14 -22.53 -6.75
N GLY A 218 9.31 -22.76 -5.74
CA GLY A 218 9.73 -22.73 -4.34
C GLY A 218 9.75 -21.34 -3.69
N ILE A 219 9.56 -20.25 -4.45
CA ILE A 219 9.31 -18.92 -3.88
C ILE A 219 7.91 -18.91 -3.29
N ARG A 220 7.77 -18.39 -2.07
CA ARG A 220 6.49 -18.21 -1.38
C ARG A 220 6.31 -16.73 -1.04
N ILE A 221 5.24 -16.12 -1.57
CA ILE A 221 4.93 -14.70 -1.43
C ILE A 221 3.65 -14.54 -0.61
N GLY A 222 3.67 -13.69 0.40
CA GLY A 222 2.49 -13.19 1.08
C GLY A 222 1.90 -11.98 0.35
N MET A 223 0.58 -11.87 0.34
CA MET A 223 -0.12 -10.71 -0.19
C MET A 223 -1.28 -10.33 0.73
N ILE A 224 -1.38 -9.04 1.08
CA ILE A 224 -2.54 -8.49 1.77
C ILE A 224 -3.27 -7.56 0.80
N ASP A 225 -4.49 -7.94 0.41
CA ASP A 225 -5.27 -7.22 -0.60
C ASP A 225 -6.78 -7.51 -0.46
N THR A 226 -7.58 -7.06 -1.41
CA THR A 226 -8.99 -7.44 -1.57
C THR A 226 -9.13 -8.89 -2.02
N ALA A 227 -10.35 -9.40 -2.09
CA ALA A 227 -10.65 -10.73 -2.58
C ALA A 227 -10.06 -10.99 -3.98
N ILE A 228 -9.81 -12.26 -4.28
CA ILE A 228 -9.27 -12.73 -5.56
C ILE A 228 -10.31 -13.59 -6.28
N ASN A 229 -10.38 -13.47 -7.59
CA ASN A 229 -11.01 -14.46 -8.46
C ASN A 229 -9.98 -15.52 -8.84
N ALA A 230 -9.80 -16.52 -8.00
CA ALA A 230 -8.84 -17.62 -8.23
C ALA A 230 -9.15 -18.48 -9.48
N LYS A 231 -10.35 -18.31 -10.08
CA LYS A 231 -10.74 -18.97 -11.33
C LYS A 231 -10.50 -18.10 -12.57
N HIS A 232 -9.85 -16.96 -12.42
CA HIS A 232 -9.51 -16.10 -13.56
C HIS A 232 -8.48 -16.78 -14.46
N ASP A 233 -8.67 -16.70 -15.78
CA ASP A 233 -7.80 -17.36 -16.78
C ASP A 233 -6.31 -17.00 -16.59
N ALA A 234 -6.01 -15.77 -16.17
CA ALA A 234 -4.64 -15.33 -15.88
C ALA A 234 -3.99 -16.04 -14.68
N LEU A 235 -4.76 -16.77 -13.86
CA LEU A 235 -4.30 -17.56 -12.72
C LEU A 235 -4.41 -19.07 -12.97
N ALA A 236 -4.72 -19.48 -14.21
CA ALA A 236 -4.81 -20.87 -14.57
C ALA A 236 -3.47 -21.59 -14.31
N GLY A 237 -3.51 -22.68 -13.55
CA GLY A 237 -2.31 -23.42 -13.17
C GLY A 237 -1.42 -22.76 -12.09
N SER A 238 -1.73 -21.52 -11.68
CA SER A 238 -0.96 -20.82 -10.64
C SER A 238 -1.26 -21.39 -9.25
N LYS A 239 -0.25 -21.40 -8.38
CA LYS A 239 -0.37 -21.85 -6.99
C LYS A 239 -0.82 -20.69 -6.11
N VAL A 240 -2.13 -20.52 -5.94
CA VAL A 240 -2.69 -19.48 -5.09
C VAL A 240 -3.52 -20.06 -3.95
N GLU A 241 -3.18 -19.70 -2.73
CA GLU A 241 -4.00 -19.93 -1.54
C GLU A 241 -4.68 -18.62 -1.16
N VAL A 242 -6.00 -18.65 -0.95
CA VAL A 242 -6.76 -17.45 -0.56
C VAL A 242 -7.34 -17.65 0.83
N LYS A 243 -7.03 -16.74 1.74
CA LYS A 243 -7.57 -16.69 3.10
C LYS A 243 -8.32 -15.41 3.33
N ARG A 244 -9.61 -15.49 3.68
CA ARG A 244 -10.37 -14.31 4.14
C ARG A 244 -10.24 -14.17 5.66
N LEU A 245 -9.78 -12.99 6.11
CA LEU A 245 -9.66 -12.62 7.52
C LEU A 245 -10.53 -11.40 7.91
N ALA A 246 -11.17 -10.73 6.95
CA ALA A 246 -12.25 -9.80 7.26
C ALA A 246 -13.40 -10.55 7.96
N ALA A 247 -14.07 -9.89 8.92
CA ALA A 247 -15.15 -10.51 9.67
C ALA A 247 -16.26 -11.05 8.73
N ALA A 248 -16.73 -12.26 9.01
CA ALA A 248 -17.72 -12.95 8.16
C ALA A 248 -19.07 -12.19 8.05
N THR A 249 -19.36 -11.33 9.03
CA THR A 249 -20.56 -10.48 9.07
C THR A 249 -20.47 -9.24 8.18
N LEU A 250 -19.26 -8.93 7.65
CA LEU A 250 -19.05 -7.78 6.78
C LEU A 250 -19.23 -8.17 5.31
N PRO A 251 -19.76 -7.25 4.47
CA PRO A 251 -19.89 -7.49 3.04
C PRO A 251 -18.56 -7.87 2.41
N ALA A 252 -18.57 -8.77 1.43
CA ALA A 252 -17.37 -9.16 0.73
C ALA A 252 -16.74 -7.96 -0.01
N SER A 253 -15.40 -7.91 -0.05
CA SER A 253 -14.66 -6.95 -0.87
C SER A 253 -14.82 -7.23 -2.37
N GLY A 254 -14.51 -6.24 -3.20
CA GLY A 254 -14.35 -6.41 -4.65
C GLY A 254 -13.20 -7.37 -4.96
N ARG A 255 -13.28 -8.04 -6.12
CA ARG A 255 -12.24 -8.99 -6.56
C ARG A 255 -11.26 -8.40 -7.56
N GLN A 256 -11.47 -7.16 -7.95
CA GLN A 256 -10.74 -6.58 -9.07
C GLN A 256 -9.28 -6.31 -8.75
N HIS A 257 -9.02 -5.67 -7.62
CA HIS A 257 -7.69 -5.24 -7.25
C HIS A 257 -6.81 -6.46 -6.87
N GLY A 258 -7.26 -7.30 -5.96
CA GLY A 258 -6.52 -8.49 -5.54
C GLY A 258 -6.25 -9.47 -6.70
N THR A 259 -7.22 -9.67 -7.62
CA THR A 259 -7.00 -10.51 -8.81
C THR A 259 -5.91 -9.94 -9.71
N ALA A 260 -5.90 -8.62 -9.90
CA ALA A 260 -4.93 -7.92 -10.72
C ALA A 260 -3.50 -8.05 -10.16
N ILE A 261 -3.34 -7.83 -8.86
CA ILE A 261 -2.04 -7.95 -8.18
C ILE A 261 -1.56 -9.40 -8.16
N ALA A 262 -2.44 -10.35 -7.84
CA ALA A 262 -2.11 -11.78 -7.86
C ALA A 262 -1.63 -12.24 -9.25
N ALA A 263 -2.36 -11.87 -10.31
CA ALA A 263 -1.99 -12.21 -11.68
C ALA A 263 -0.68 -11.52 -12.12
N LEU A 264 -0.43 -10.29 -11.66
CA LEU A 264 0.86 -9.61 -11.92
C LEU A 264 2.02 -10.33 -11.24
N LEU A 265 1.83 -10.85 -10.03
CA LEU A 265 2.87 -11.60 -9.31
C LEU A 265 3.09 -12.99 -9.93
N ILE A 266 2.03 -13.83 -10.01
CA ILE A 266 2.16 -15.26 -10.27
C ILE A 266 1.33 -15.77 -11.47
N GLY A 267 0.81 -14.87 -12.31
CA GLY A 267 -0.04 -15.26 -13.44
C GLY A 267 0.61 -16.29 -14.34
N ASP A 268 -0.23 -17.04 -15.04
CA ASP A 268 0.16 -18.08 -16.00
C ASP A 268 1.20 -17.57 -16.99
N ALA A 269 2.31 -18.31 -17.15
CA ALA A 269 3.44 -17.96 -18.02
C ALA A 269 3.03 -17.81 -19.48
N ASP A 270 2.09 -18.62 -19.93
CA ASP A 270 1.59 -18.68 -21.30
C ASP A 270 0.36 -17.78 -21.52
N GLY A 271 -0.08 -17.10 -20.46
CA GLY A 271 -1.21 -16.20 -20.46
C GLY A 271 -0.95 -14.89 -21.22
N ARG A 272 -2.03 -14.15 -21.53
CA ARG A 272 -1.93 -12.81 -22.18
C ARG A 272 -1.19 -11.77 -21.33
N SER A 273 -1.18 -11.95 -20.02
CA SER A 273 -0.45 -11.12 -19.06
C SER A 273 0.28 -12.02 -18.08
N PRO A 274 1.41 -12.62 -18.50
CA PRO A 274 2.15 -13.56 -17.64
C PRO A 274 2.52 -12.94 -16.29
N GLY A 275 2.61 -13.70 -15.22
CA GLY A 275 3.09 -13.25 -13.92
C GLY A 275 4.58 -12.88 -13.95
N LEU A 276 5.05 -12.08 -13.01
CA LEU A 276 6.47 -11.81 -12.83
C LEU A 276 7.22 -13.07 -12.36
N LEU A 277 6.54 -13.92 -11.59
CA LEU A 277 7.05 -15.15 -10.98
C LEU A 277 6.04 -16.30 -11.17
N PRO A 278 5.80 -16.79 -12.38
CA PRO A 278 4.70 -17.71 -12.69
C PRO A 278 4.77 -19.07 -11.98
N GLY A 279 5.92 -19.51 -11.48
CA GLY A 279 6.09 -20.75 -10.72
C GLY A 279 6.03 -20.58 -9.20
N ALA A 280 5.89 -19.36 -8.69
CA ALA A 280 5.83 -19.08 -7.27
C ALA A 280 4.48 -19.45 -6.65
N GLU A 281 4.46 -19.65 -5.33
CA GLU A 281 3.27 -19.83 -4.51
C GLU A 281 2.86 -18.48 -3.92
N LEU A 282 1.59 -18.12 -4.06
CA LEU A 282 1.01 -16.91 -3.48
C LEU A 282 0.05 -17.27 -2.35
N ILE A 283 0.31 -16.74 -1.16
CA ILE A 283 -0.59 -16.81 -0.02
C ILE A 283 -1.25 -15.44 0.13
N ALA A 284 -2.48 -15.33 -0.37
CA ALA A 284 -3.23 -14.10 -0.42
C ALA A 284 -4.24 -13.99 0.72
N VAL A 285 -4.21 -12.89 1.45
CA VAL A 285 -5.11 -12.64 2.58
C VAL A 285 -6.05 -11.48 2.24
N ASP A 286 -7.35 -11.79 2.16
CA ASP A 286 -8.42 -10.80 2.01
C ASP A 286 -8.81 -10.24 3.38
N THR A 287 -8.38 -9.02 3.66
CA THR A 287 -8.70 -8.26 4.87
C THR A 287 -9.76 -7.19 4.65
N PHE A 288 -10.24 -7.05 3.40
CA PHE A 288 -11.09 -5.95 2.99
C PHE A 288 -12.58 -6.31 3.05
N HIS A 289 -13.39 -5.29 3.14
CA HIS A 289 -14.84 -5.39 3.03
C HIS A 289 -15.40 -4.15 2.33
N GLN A 290 -16.53 -4.30 1.66
CA GLN A 290 -17.21 -3.17 1.06
C GLN A 290 -17.87 -2.30 2.13
N ARG A 291 -17.70 -0.98 1.98
CA ARG A 291 -18.36 0.02 2.80
C ARG A 291 -19.11 1.01 1.92
N SER A 292 -20.41 1.15 2.18
CA SER A 292 -21.27 2.05 1.39
C SER A 292 -20.69 3.45 1.26
N GLY A 293 -20.56 3.95 0.02
CA GLY A 293 -20.00 5.26 -0.28
C GLY A 293 -18.50 5.42 -0.09
N GLN A 294 -17.77 4.35 0.28
CA GLN A 294 -16.32 4.39 0.55
C GLN A 294 -15.51 3.34 -0.22
N GLY A 295 -16.17 2.38 -0.88
CA GLY A 295 -15.51 1.27 -1.56
C GLY A 295 -14.96 0.22 -0.61
N ASP A 296 -13.91 -0.48 -1.07
CA ASP A 296 -13.24 -1.50 -0.27
C ASP A 296 -12.32 -0.86 0.77
N VAL A 297 -12.47 -1.28 2.02
CA VAL A 297 -11.66 -0.84 3.15
C VAL A 297 -11.22 -2.03 3.99
N SER A 298 -10.03 -1.95 4.56
CA SER A 298 -9.54 -2.86 5.61
C SER A 298 -9.29 -2.07 6.88
N ASP A 299 -9.36 -2.72 8.03
CA ASP A 299 -9.03 -2.10 9.31
C ASP A 299 -7.74 -2.67 9.91
N VAL A 300 -7.14 -1.94 10.85
CA VAL A 300 -5.88 -2.32 11.49
C VAL A 300 -5.95 -3.69 12.16
N TYR A 301 -7.07 -4.02 12.80
CA TYR A 301 -7.25 -5.30 13.45
C TYR A 301 -7.10 -6.47 12.46
N SER A 302 -7.74 -6.36 11.28
CA SER A 302 -7.64 -7.35 10.21
C SER A 302 -6.25 -7.40 9.58
N LEU A 303 -5.57 -6.24 9.42
CA LEU A 303 -4.21 -6.17 8.88
C LEU A 303 -3.21 -6.86 9.79
N VAL A 304 -3.26 -6.62 11.10
CA VAL A 304 -2.35 -7.27 12.08
C VAL A 304 -2.55 -8.78 12.10
N LYS A 305 -3.79 -9.25 12.03
CA LYS A 305 -4.08 -10.69 11.89
C LYS A 305 -3.53 -11.28 10.60
N ALA A 306 -3.59 -10.53 9.49
CA ALA A 306 -3.07 -10.98 8.21
C ALA A 306 -1.54 -11.08 8.22
N LEU A 307 -0.86 -10.13 8.81
CA LEU A 307 0.58 -10.16 8.98
C LEU A 307 1.02 -11.38 9.80
N ASP A 308 0.37 -11.63 10.95
CA ASP A 308 0.62 -12.80 11.79
C ASP A 308 0.32 -14.13 11.07
N TYR A 309 -0.79 -14.18 10.32
CA TYR A 309 -1.12 -15.37 9.52
C TYR A 309 -0.05 -15.65 8.47
N LEU A 310 0.40 -14.64 7.73
CA LEU A 310 1.44 -14.79 6.70
C LEU A 310 2.78 -15.23 7.28
N GLU A 311 3.16 -14.70 8.44
CA GLU A 311 4.31 -15.17 9.20
C GLU A 311 4.23 -16.68 9.49
N SER A 312 3.08 -17.17 9.99
CA SER A 312 2.86 -18.58 10.29
C SER A 312 2.90 -19.49 9.05
N ARG A 313 2.93 -18.90 7.84
CA ARG A 313 3.00 -19.58 6.54
C ARG A 313 4.38 -19.58 5.92
N ASP A 314 5.42 -19.21 6.67
CA ASP A 314 6.82 -19.17 6.23
C ASP A 314 7.02 -18.35 4.93
N VAL A 315 6.31 -17.23 4.79
CA VAL A 315 6.56 -16.32 3.67
C VAL A 315 7.80 -15.48 3.95
N ALA A 316 8.65 -15.31 2.95
CA ALA A 316 9.85 -14.50 3.08
C ALA A 316 9.60 -13.02 2.73
N ILE A 317 8.51 -12.73 2.01
CA ILE A 317 8.18 -11.40 1.52
C ILE A 317 6.67 -11.19 1.48
N ILE A 318 6.20 -9.99 1.83
CA ILE A 318 4.79 -9.63 1.84
C ILE A 318 4.57 -8.39 0.98
N ASN A 319 3.70 -8.49 -0.03
CA ASN A 319 3.23 -7.36 -0.84
C ASN A 319 1.99 -6.71 -0.23
N MET A 320 2.04 -5.41 0.00
CA MET A 320 0.95 -4.61 0.56
C MET A 320 0.58 -3.45 -0.38
N SER A 321 -0.31 -3.73 -1.35
CA SER A 321 -0.77 -2.73 -2.32
C SER A 321 -1.91 -1.87 -1.77
N LEU A 322 -1.76 -1.36 -0.57
CA LEU A 322 -2.75 -0.61 0.22
C LEU A 322 -2.13 0.59 0.92
N SER A 323 -2.96 1.51 1.37
CA SER A 323 -2.50 2.67 2.14
C SER A 323 -3.55 3.18 3.14
N GLY A 324 -3.05 3.79 4.20
CA GLY A 324 -3.84 4.42 5.25
C GLY A 324 -2.99 5.36 6.11
N PRO A 325 -3.54 5.88 7.20
CA PRO A 325 -2.81 6.74 8.13
C PRO A 325 -1.82 5.95 9.00
N ALA A 326 -0.88 6.65 9.66
CA ALA A 326 -0.01 6.06 10.67
C ALA A 326 -0.82 5.37 11.77
N ASN A 327 -0.30 4.25 12.29
CA ASN A 327 -0.93 3.51 13.37
C ASN A 327 0.11 2.72 14.16
N SER A 328 0.21 2.94 15.46
CA SER A 328 1.25 2.34 16.30
C SER A 328 1.12 0.81 16.45
N VAL A 329 -0.08 0.26 16.34
CA VAL A 329 -0.29 -1.19 16.41
C VAL A 329 0.21 -1.87 15.15
N LEU A 330 -0.07 -1.28 13.98
CA LEU A 330 0.44 -1.76 12.70
C LEU A 330 1.96 -1.61 12.63
N GLU A 331 2.50 -0.45 13.03
CA GLU A 331 3.95 -0.18 13.08
C GLU A 331 4.69 -1.25 13.89
N SER A 332 4.18 -1.53 15.09
CA SER A 332 4.75 -2.56 15.96
C SER A 332 4.72 -3.97 15.34
N ALA A 333 3.68 -4.29 14.56
CA ALA A 333 3.61 -5.56 13.83
C ALA A 333 4.61 -5.62 12.66
N VAL A 334 4.71 -4.53 11.90
CA VAL A 334 5.66 -4.36 10.78
C VAL A 334 7.10 -4.50 11.27
N LYS A 335 7.46 -3.75 12.31
CA LYS A 335 8.81 -3.78 12.89
C LYS A 335 9.22 -5.18 13.33
N ARG A 336 8.34 -5.89 14.04
CA ARG A 336 8.62 -7.25 14.48
C ARG A 336 8.87 -8.22 13.30
N LEU A 337 8.04 -8.15 12.25
CA LEU A 337 8.23 -9.01 11.08
C LEU A 337 9.55 -8.73 10.36
N ALA A 338 9.94 -7.46 10.29
CA ALA A 338 11.24 -7.07 9.73
C ALA A 338 12.41 -7.61 10.59
N GLU A 339 12.31 -7.56 11.93
CA GLU A 339 13.27 -8.13 12.85
C GLU A 339 13.40 -9.66 12.67
N GLU A 340 12.34 -10.34 12.27
CA GLU A 340 12.33 -11.78 11.92
C GLU A 340 12.79 -12.07 10.47
N GLY A 341 13.20 -11.03 9.74
CA GLY A 341 13.73 -11.14 8.39
C GLY A 341 12.68 -11.29 7.29
N ILE A 342 11.41 -11.02 7.58
CA ILE A 342 10.34 -10.94 6.59
C ILE A 342 10.35 -9.56 5.94
N VAL A 343 10.42 -9.52 4.61
CA VAL A 343 10.42 -8.26 3.85
C VAL A 343 9.01 -7.78 3.62
N LEU A 344 8.79 -6.50 3.86
CA LEU A 344 7.53 -5.87 3.58
C LEU A 344 7.70 -4.85 2.45
N VAL A 345 6.91 -4.97 1.40
CA VAL A 345 6.91 -4.05 0.25
C VAL A 345 5.55 -3.39 0.15
N ALA A 346 5.51 -2.07 0.07
CA ALA A 346 4.25 -1.34 0.02
C ALA A 346 4.21 -0.24 -1.03
N ALA A 347 3.02 0.02 -1.52
CA ALA A 347 2.73 1.09 -2.47
C ALA A 347 2.77 2.46 -1.82
N ALA A 348 3.48 3.42 -2.41
CA ALA A 348 3.68 4.78 -1.91
C ALA A 348 2.39 5.60 -1.73
N GLY A 349 1.28 5.20 -2.38
CA GLY A 349 0.01 5.90 -2.33
C GLY A 349 -0.29 6.79 -3.54
N ASN A 350 -1.58 7.13 -3.72
CA ASN A 350 -2.09 7.81 -4.91
C ASN A 350 -2.84 9.12 -4.59
N ASP A 351 -2.58 9.75 -3.45
CA ASP A 351 -3.29 10.94 -2.99
C ASP A 351 -2.68 12.26 -3.51
N GLY A 352 -1.62 12.14 -4.31
CA GLY A 352 -0.93 13.26 -4.96
C GLY A 352 0.44 13.57 -4.35
N PRO A 353 1.28 14.32 -5.09
CA PRO A 353 2.69 14.54 -4.72
C PRO A 353 2.89 15.41 -3.47
N LYS A 354 1.84 16.11 -3.03
CA LYS A 354 1.86 16.96 -1.82
C LYS A 354 1.10 16.32 -0.65
N ALA A 355 0.56 15.10 -0.84
CA ALA A 355 -0.09 14.40 0.25
C ALA A 355 0.91 14.02 1.34
N LYS A 356 0.41 13.91 2.57
CA LYS A 356 1.22 13.37 3.67
C LYS A 356 1.63 11.93 3.36
N PRO A 357 2.77 11.46 3.89
CA PRO A 357 3.15 10.06 3.80
C PRO A 357 2.03 9.13 4.24
N VAL A 358 1.88 8.00 3.54
CA VAL A 358 0.87 6.99 3.86
C VAL A 358 1.53 5.70 4.30
N TYR A 359 0.81 4.92 5.08
CA TYR A 359 1.33 3.72 5.72
C TYR A 359 0.61 2.46 5.20
N PRO A 360 1.32 1.33 5.12
CA PRO A 360 2.61 1.03 5.75
C PRO A 360 3.86 1.52 5.01
N ALA A 361 3.78 2.06 3.79
CA ALA A 361 4.94 2.46 2.99
C ALA A 361 5.90 3.41 3.71
N ALA A 362 5.41 4.30 4.58
CA ALA A 362 6.24 5.27 5.27
C ALA A 362 6.85 4.75 6.60
N TYR A 363 6.68 3.48 6.95
CA TYR A 363 7.47 2.89 8.05
C TYR A 363 8.89 2.58 7.59
N PRO A 364 9.91 2.83 8.43
CA PRO A 364 11.32 2.63 8.04
C PRO A 364 11.67 1.20 7.62
N GLU A 365 10.93 0.21 8.13
CA GLU A 365 11.15 -1.22 7.86
C GLU A 365 10.47 -1.71 6.58
N VAL A 366 9.75 -0.81 5.86
CA VAL A 366 8.98 -1.16 4.67
C VAL A 366 9.63 -0.59 3.43
N VAL A 367 9.79 -1.40 2.40
CA VAL A 367 10.27 -0.93 1.09
C VAL A 367 9.13 -0.20 0.37
N ALA A 368 9.25 1.10 0.27
CA ALA A 368 8.26 1.98 -0.34
C ALA A 368 8.46 2.12 -1.85
N VAL A 369 7.41 1.78 -2.62
CA VAL A 369 7.50 1.75 -4.08
C VAL A 369 6.60 2.79 -4.72
N THR A 370 7.20 3.69 -5.50
CA THR A 370 6.49 4.65 -6.34
C THR A 370 6.31 4.15 -7.77
N ALA A 371 5.45 4.81 -8.54
CA ALA A 371 5.09 4.41 -9.89
C ALA A 371 5.64 5.34 -10.95
N VAL A 372 6.09 4.77 -12.08
CA VAL A 372 6.47 5.51 -13.29
C VAL A 372 5.69 5.02 -14.51
N ASP A 373 5.59 5.91 -15.52
CA ASP A 373 5.02 5.61 -16.83
C ASP A 373 6.09 5.02 -17.81
N ARG A 374 5.66 4.67 -19.00
CA ARG A 374 6.53 4.12 -20.06
C ARG A 374 7.65 5.06 -20.53
N GLN A 375 7.56 6.36 -20.23
CA GLN A 375 8.61 7.36 -20.48
C GLN A 375 9.46 7.61 -19.22
N LYS A 376 9.32 6.75 -18.19
CA LYS A 376 10.01 6.85 -16.89
C LYS A 376 9.69 8.13 -16.10
N ARG A 377 8.56 8.76 -16.39
CA ARG A 377 8.07 9.93 -15.63
C ARG A 377 7.27 9.46 -14.44
N ALA A 378 7.42 10.15 -13.31
CA ALA A 378 6.69 9.86 -12.10
C ALA A 378 5.17 9.91 -12.32
N TYR A 379 4.44 8.96 -11.78
CA TYR A 379 2.99 8.99 -11.75
C TYR A 379 2.51 10.25 -11.04
N ARG A 380 1.71 11.07 -11.74
CA ARG A 380 1.29 12.42 -11.30
C ARG A 380 0.55 12.43 -9.95
N ARG A 381 -0.06 11.31 -9.55
CA ARG A 381 -0.77 11.17 -8.28
C ARG A 381 0.01 10.39 -7.23
N ALA A 382 1.22 9.92 -7.51
CA ALA A 382 2.04 9.26 -6.52
C ALA A 382 2.39 10.22 -5.37
N VAL A 383 2.31 9.73 -4.16
CA VAL A 383 2.83 10.43 -2.97
C VAL A 383 4.34 10.47 -3.07
N ARG A 384 4.95 11.58 -2.63
CA ARG A 384 6.40 11.81 -2.63
C ARG A 384 6.89 12.03 -1.20
N GLY A 385 8.16 11.80 -0.99
CA GLY A 385 8.81 12.07 0.29
C GLY A 385 10.05 11.22 0.51
N PRO A 386 10.80 11.50 1.58
CA PRO A 386 12.07 10.82 1.88
C PRO A 386 11.94 9.33 2.19
N HIS A 387 10.71 8.83 2.35
CA HIS A 387 10.41 7.42 2.58
C HIS A 387 10.40 6.58 1.29
N ILE A 388 10.43 7.21 0.10
CA ILE A 388 10.41 6.46 -1.16
C ILE A 388 11.75 5.77 -1.36
N ASP A 389 11.74 4.47 -1.65
CA ASP A 389 12.94 3.68 -1.85
C ASP A 389 13.22 3.39 -3.32
N LEU A 390 12.24 2.91 -4.07
CA LEU A 390 12.38 2.54 -5.46
C LEU A 390 11.18 2.97 -6.30
N ALA A 391 11.43 3.23 -7.56
CA ALA A 391 10.42 3.40 -8.59
C ALA A 391 10.28 2.11 -9.39
N ALA A 392 9.06 1.81 -9.84
CA ALA A 392 8.79 0.69 -10.73
C ALA A 392 7.64 1.02 -11.69
N PRO A 393 7.44 0.22 -12.77
CA PRO A 393 6.32 0.42 -13.68
C PRO A 393 4.97 0.35 -12.96
N GLY A 394 4.17 1.42 -13.03
CA GLY A 394 2.87 1.48 -12.35
C GLY A 394 1.82 2.28 -13.11
N VAL A 395 2.12 2.75 -14.33
CA VAL A 395 1.17 3.47 -15.19
C VAL A 395 0.89 2.63 -16.42
N ASP A 396 -0.40 2.44 -16.72
CA ASP A 396 -0.88 1.64 -17.84
C ASP A 396 -0.33 0.20 -17.89
N VAL A 397 -0.20 -0.41 -16.71
CA VAL A 397 0.24 -1.78 -16.58
C VAL A 397 -0.90 -2.72 -17.00
N TRP A 398 -0.67 -3.59 -18.00
CA TRP A 398 -1.60 -4.62 -18.41
C TRP A 398 -1.67 -5.74 -17.39
N ILE A 399 -2.85 -5.93 -16.84
CA ILE A 399 -3.13 -6.89 -15.77
C ILE A 399 -4.49 -7.54 -15.97
N ALA A 400 -4.75 -8.63 -15.24
CA ALA A 400 -6.04 -9.30 -15.22
C ALA A 400 -7.19 -8.36 -14.85
N ALA A 401 -8.29 -8.43 -15.57
CA ALA A 401 -9.55 -7.83 -15.17
C ALA A 401 -10.21 -8.67 -14.06
N SER A 402 -11.33 -8.19 -13.47
CA SER A 402 -11.93 -8.88 -12.32
C SER A 402 -12.63 -10.19 -12.64
N VAL A 403 -13.12 -10.34 -13.87
CA VAL A 403 -13.94 -11.50 -14.29
C VAL A 403 -13.19 -12.32 -15.34
N GLN A 404 -12.80 -11.70 -16.44
CA GLN A 404 -12.09 -12.31 -17.57
C GLN A 404 -11.27 -11.25 -18.31
N GLY A 405 -10.24 -11.71 -19.04
CA GLY A 405 -9.40 -10.87 -19.88
C GLY A 405 -8.45 -9.97 -19.13
N THR A 406 -7.87 -9.02 -19.85
CA THR A 406 -6.84 -8.10 -19.35
C THR A 406 -7.24 -6.67 -19.65
N ARG A 407 -6.72 -5.73 -18.85
CA ARG A 407 -6.90 -4.30 -19.06
C ARG A 407 -5.76 -3.50 -18.44
N PRO A 408 -5.47 -2.29 -18.94
CA PRO A 408 -4.48 -1.43 -18.31
C PRO A 408 -4.98 -0.88 -16.97
N ARG A 409 -4.06 -0.73 -16.03
CA ARG A 409 -4.29 -0.12 -14.73
C ARG A 409 -3.14 0.77 -14.34
N THR A 410 -3.47 1.81 -13.57
CA THR A 410 -2.50 2.80 -13.09
C THR A 410 -2.62 2.95 -11.57
N GLY A 411 -1.48 3.00 -10.90
CA GLY A 411 -1.37 3.19 -9.46
C GLY A 411 -0.06 2.63 -8.91
N THR A 412 0.38 3.15 -7.78
CA THR A 412 1.56 2.65 -7.07
C THR A 412 1.38 1.19 -6.60
N SER A 413 0.12 0.73 -6.46
CA SER A 413 -0.21 -0.69 -6.20
C SER A 413 0.33 -1.65 -7.26
N PHE A 414 0.43 -1.20 -8.53
CA PHE A 414 0.91 -2.02 -9.63
C PHE A 414 2.42 -1.93 -9.80
N ALA A 415 3.06 -0.98 -9.12
CA ALA A 415 4.51 -0.86 -9.06
C ALA A 415 5.11 -1.77 -7.97
N ALA A 416 4.50 -1.85 -6.81
CA ALA A 416 4.97 -2.66 -5.68
C ALA A 416 5.25 -4.13 -6.03
N PRO A 417 4.42 -4.84 -6.81
CA PRO A 417 4.68 -6.23 -7.22
C PRO A 417 5.99 -6.44 -7.98
N PHE A 418 6.47 -5.46 -8.76
CA PHE A 418 7.75 -5.58 -9.46
C PHE A 418 8.93 -5.64 -8.49
N VAL A 419 8.91 -4.79 -7.47
CA VAL A 419 9.94 -4.79 -6.43
C VAL A 419 9.82 -6.03 -5.56
N THR A 420 8.60 -6.44 -5.21
CA THR A 420 8.34 -7.69 -4.50
C THR A 420 8.93 -8.88 -5.24
N ALA A 421 8.69 -8.99 -6.54
CA ALA A 421 9.21 -10.07 -7.37
C ALA A 421 10.75 -10.04 -7.48
N ALA A 422 11.34 -8.85 -7.59
CA ALA A 422 12.80 -8.70 -7.66
C ALA A 422 13.48 -9.14 -6.37
N ILE A 423 12.95 -8.73 -5.21
CA ILE A 423 13.47 -9.14 -3.90
C ILE A 423 13.29 -10.65 -3.70
N ALA A 424 12.15 -11.21 -4.08
CA ALA A 424 11.89 -12.63 -3.97
C ALA A 424 12.86 -13.49 -4.79
N LEU A 425 13.20 -13.07 -6.02
CA LEU A 425 14.22 -13.71 -6.85
C LEU A 425 15.61 -13.58 -6.24
N ALA A 426 15.99 -12.37 -5.80
CA ALA A 426 17.28 -12.14 -5.16
C ALA A 426 17.46 -13.03 -3.92
N ARG A 427 16.44 -13.13 -3.07
CA ARG A 427 16.44 -13.97 -1.87
C ARG A 427 16.52 -15.45 -2.20
N LYS A 428 15.84 -15.89 -3.26
CA LYS A 428 15.91 -17.29 -3.69
C LYS A 428 17.30 -17.67 -4.18
N ASN A 429 17.95 -16.79 -4.94
CA ASN A 429 19.27 -17.05 -5.49
C ASN A 429 20.39 -16.94 -4.44
N ASP A 430 20.15 -16.18 -3.37
CA ASP A 430 21.06 -16.02 -2.24
C ASP A 430 20.27 -16.08 -0.92
N PRO A 431 19.89 -17.29 -0.45
CA PRO A 431 19.07 -17.45 0.77
C PRO A 431 19.73 -16.94 2.05
N GLU A 432 21.06 -16.88 2.08
CA GLU A 432 21.85 -16.43 3.23
C GLU A 432 22.11 -14.92 3.21
N ALA A 433 21.79 -14.23 2.09
CA ALA A 433 21.95 -12.78 2.00
C ALA A 433 21.06 -12.08 3.02
N ARG A 434 21.65 -11.13 3.73
CA ARG A 434 20.86 -10.23 4.59
C ARG A 434 20.01 -9.33 3.73
N MET A 435 18.90 -8.86 4.29
CA MET A 435 17.99 -7.99 3.54
C MET A 435 18.65 -6.68 3.11
N GLU A 436 19.48 -6.11 3.97
CA GLU A 436 20.23 -4.90 3.65
C GLU A 436 21.13 -5.09 2.43
N ASP A 437 21.73 -6.26 2.27
CA ASP A 437 22.61 -6.58 1.13
C ASP A 437 21.78 -6.71 -0.17
N ILE A 438 20.59 -7.33 -0.09
CA ILE A 438 19.65 -7.42 -1.23
C ILE A 438 19.16 -6.02 -1.63
N LEU A 439 18.70 -5.22 -0.67
CA LEU A 439 18.23 -3.85 -0.95
C LEU A 439 19.36 -2.96 -1.46
N SER A 440 20.56 -3.05 -0.88
CA SER A 440 21.74 -2.34 -1.35
C SER A 440 22.07 -2.68 -2.80
N ARG A 441 21.99 -3.96 -3.19
CA ARG A 441 22.19 -4.39 -4.57
C ARG A 441 21.13 -3.82 -5.51
N LEU A 442 19.84 -3.87 -5.13
CA LEU A 442 18.75 -3.33 -5.95
C LEU A 442 18.84 -1.81 -6.10
N THR A 443 19.19 -1.09 -5.04
CA THR A 443 19.32 0.38 -5.07
C THR A 443 20.57 0.82 -5.86
N THR A 444 21.68 0.10 -5.74
CA THR A 444 22.92 0.39 -6.49
C THR A 444 22.77 0.14 -7.99
N THR A 445 21.96 -0.86 -8.39
CA THR A 445 21.70 -1.18 -9.80
C THR A 445 20.53 -0.41 -10.40
N ALA A 446 19.73 0.28 -9.58
CA ALA A 446 18.60 1.09 -10.04
C ALA A 446 19.07 2.15 -11.05
N GLU A 447 18.22 2.42 -12.05
CA GLU A 447 18.46 3.52 -12.98
C GLU A 447 18.06 4.84 -12.29
N ASP A 448 19.06 5.69 -12.02
CA ASP A 448 18.85 6.99 -11.39
C ASP A 448 17.93 7.86 -12.25
N LEU A 449 16.84 8.34 -11.68
CA LEU A 449 15.84 9.19 -12.30
C LEU A 449 15.66 10.46 -11.48
N GLY A 450 15.47 11.58 -12.15
CA GLY A 450 15.22 12.87 -11.48
C GLY A 450 16.48 13.59 -11.05
N ALA A 451 16.59 13.97 -9.79
CA ALA A 451 17.80 14.57 -9.24
C ALA A 451 18.86 13.48 -9.01
N PRO A 452 20.16 13.77 -9.21
CA PRO A 452 21.21 12.77 -9.01
C PRO A 452 21.21 12.17 -7.61
N GLY A 453 21.23 10.84 -7.52
CA GLY A 453 21.16 10.09 -6.28
C GLY A 453 19.73 9.93 -5.75
N ARG A 454 19.57 9.58 -4.48
CA ARG A 454 18.24 9.37 -3.88
C ARG A 454 17.46 10.68 -3.79
N ASP A 455 16.22 10.67 -4.31
CA ASP A 455 15.31 11.82 -4.24
C ASP A 455 13.91 11.44 -3.74
N ASP A 456 13.09 12.45 -3.37
CA ASP A 456 11.75 12.26 -2.81
C ASP A 456 10.72 11.76 -3.83
N THR A 457 11.05 11.71 -5.12
CA THR A 457 10.13 11.34 -6.21
C THR A 457 10.33 9.90 -6.65
N PHE A 458 11.57 9.46 -6.82
CA PHE A 458 11.94 8.18 -7.39
C PHE A 458 12.70 7.27 -6.41
N GLY A 459 13.00 7.76 -5.19
CA GLY A 459 13.86 7.08 -4.26
C GLY A 459 15.28 6.95 -4.85
N TRP A 460 15.84 5.76 -4.88
CA TRP A 460 17.12 5.45 -5.51
C TRP A 460 17.04 5.31 -7.04
N GLY A 461 15.82 5.37 -7.60
CA GLY A 461 15.61 5.27 -9.04
C GLY A 461 14.72 4.11 -9.46
N LEU A 462 14.67 3.86 -10.77
CA LEU A 462 13.86 2.81 -11.38
C LEU A 462 14.51 1.44 -11.17
N LEU A 463 13.71 0.50 -10.67
CA LEU A 463 14.09 -0.91 -10.51
C LEU A 463 14.76 -1.44 -11.78
N ASN A 464 15.94 -2.03 -11.63
CA ASN A 464 16.66 -2.73 -12.68
C ASN A 464 16.90 -4.19 -12.24
N PRO A 465 16.18 -5.15 -12.82
CA PRO A 465 16.29 -6.56 -12.45
C PRO A 465 17.49 -7.28 -13.07
N LYS A 466 18.37 -6.56 -13.78
CA LYS A 466 19.56 -7.14 -14.39
C LYS A 466 20.46 -7.75 -13.31
N GLY A 467 20.90 -8.99 -13.55
CA GLY A 467 21.77 -9.72 -12.61
C GLY A 467 21.02 -10.40 -11.46
N LEU A 468 19.69 -10.37 -11.42
CA LEU A 468 18.93 -11.11 -10.41
C LEU A 468 18.87 -12.62 -10.70
N CYS A 469 19.16 -13.01 -11.95
CA CYS A 469 19.09 -14.38 -12.43
C CYS A 469 20.47 -14.92 -12.89
N ASP A 470 21.53 -14.19 -12.64
CA ASP A 470 22.90 -14.59 -13.01
C ASP A 470 23.56 -15.46 -11.95
#